data_1035d3bffa07ed34a26135e6e20da59a
#
_entry.id   1035d3bffa07ed34a26135e6e20da59a
#
_cell.length_a   1.000
_cell.length_b   1.000
_cell.length_c   1.000
_cell.angle_alpha   90.00
_cell.angle_beta   90.00
_cell.angle_gamma   90.00
#
_symmetry.space_group_name_H-M   'P 1'
#
loop_
_entity.id
_entity.type
_entity.pdbx_description
1 polymer ?
#
loop_
_entity_poly.entity_id
_entity_poly.type
_entity_poly.pdbx_seq_one_letter_code
_entity_poly.pdbx_strand_id
1 'polypeptide(L)'
;MCGRFVQTPIRNADTLGFPQLVGDLLSIPESYNLAPTQRASVILNRGTGLQVTRLSWGLLPFWAKAKKLQGSTINARIETVATKPAFRSALKKRRCLIPMAGYYEWSVNGEDGKKDPWFIHATEPLLAAGLWEDTSPLLHPDNLGTFTVITGDSSGVSADIHDRMPVWLTAGQADEWLAAEPDDAMAMLLASEPPAMEAYRVSHAVNTPKNNRQELPDGVD
;
A
#
# COMPACT_ATOMS: atom_id res chain seq x y z
N MET A 1 7.55 5.88 7.58
CA MET A 1 7.36 5.16 6.28
C MET A 1 6.38 4.03 6.51
N CYS A 2 5.30 3.95 5.72
CA CYS A 2 4.31 2.89 5.85
C CYS A 2 4.99 1.50 5.75
N GLY A 3 5.06 0.80 6.85
CA GLY A 3 5.70 -0.51 6.97
C GLY A 3 4.77 -1.59 7.49
N ARG A 4 3.50 -1.26 7.72
CA ARG A 4 2.48 -2.17 8.24
C ARG A 4 1.09 -1.67 7.91
N PHE A 5 0.19 -2.55 7.44
CA PHE A 5 -1.19 -2.16 7.15
C PHE A 5 -2.19 -3.29 7.42
N VAL A 6 -3.45 -2.92 7.44
CA VAL A 6 -4.60 -3.83 7.54
C VAL A 6 -5.25 -3.97 6.18
N GLN A 7 -5.54 -5.19 5.78
CA GLN A 7 -6.30 -5.49 4.57
C GLN A 7 -7.41 -6.48 4.89
N THR A 8 -8.63 -6.13 4.55
CA THR A 8 -9.84 -6.92 4.78
C THR A 8 -10.73 -6.86 3.54
N PRO A 9 -11.74 -7.74 3.41
CA PRO A 9 -12.76 -7.62 2.38
C PRO A 9 -13.38 -6.23 2.33
N ILE A 10 -13.53 -5.66 1.13
CA ILE A 10 -14.13 -4.34 0.95
C ILE A 10 -15.64 -4.51 0.79
N ARG A 11 -16.40 -4.21 1.85
CA ARG A 11 -17.86 -4.45 1.89
C ARG A 11 -18.66 -3.52 0.97
N ASN A 12 -18.19 -2.28 0.77
CA ASN A 12 -18.75 -1.27 -0.14
C ASN A 12 -17.92 -1.15 -1.44
N ALA A 13 -17.48 -2.29 -1.97
CA ALA A 13 -16.63 -2.38 -3.16
C ALA A 13 -17.26 -1.75 -4.43
N ASP A 14 -18.58 -1.67 -4.48
CA ASP A 14 -19.34 -0.99 -5.54
C ASP A 14 -19.06 0.51 -5.62
N THR A 15 -18.66 1.15 -4.50
CA THR A 15 -18.32 2.58 -4.45
C THR A 15 -16.93 2.90 -5.02
N LEU A 16 -16.09 1.89 -5.24
CA LEU A 16 -14.73 2.07 -5.75
C LEU A 16 -14.62 2.28 -7.27
N GLY A 17 -15.74 2.23 -7.99
CA GLY A 17 -15.74 2.41 -9.45
C GLY A 17 -15.28 1.20 -10.27
N PHE A 18 -15.12 0.03 -9.65
CA PHE A 18 -14.69 -1.21 -10.30
C PHE A 18 -15.77 -2.32 -10.19
N PRO A 19 -16.94 -2.16 -10.85
CA PRO A 19 -18.04 -3.12 -10.69
C PRO A 19 -17.67 -4.55 -11.09
N GLN A 20 -16.73 -4.73 -12.02
CA GLN A 20 -16.21 -6.04 -12.45
C GLN A 20 -15.37 -6.74 -11.39
N LEU A 21 -14.86 -6.03 -10.38
CA LEU A 21 -14.00 -6.58 -9.33
C LEU A 21 -14.71 -6.79 -7.98
N VAL A 22 -15.99 -6.47 -7.87
CA VAL A 22 -16.72 -6.52 -6.58
C VAL A 22 -16.60 -7.88 -5.91
N GLY A 23 -16.77 -8.98 -6.64
CA GLY A 23 -16.62 -10.33 -6.10
C GLY A 23 -15.21 -10.62 -5.56
N ASP A 24 -14.19 -10.20 -6.29
CA ASP A 24 -12.80 -10.38 -5.89
C ASP A 24 -12.44 -9.51 -4.67
N LEU A 25 -12.94 -8.27 -4.62
CA LEU A 25 -12.71 -7.35 -3.51
C LEU A 25 -13.39 -7.80 -2.22
N LEU A 26 -14.58 -8.42 -2.32
CA LEU A 26 -15.25 -9.07 -1.21
C LEU A 26 -14.55 -10.35 -0.73
N SER A 27 -13.70 -10.94 -1.56
CA SER A 27 -12.97 -12.18 -1.28
C SER A 27 -11.51 -11.95 -0.85
N ILE A 28 -11.10 -10.71 -0.62
CA ILE A 28 -9.76 -10.38 -0.13
C ILE A 28 -9.51 -11.09 1.22
N PRO A 29 -8.42 -11.87 1.35
CA PRO A 29 -8.08 -12.50 2.62
C PRO A 29 -7.79 -11.47 3.70
N GLU A 30 -8.37 -11.68 4.87
CA GLU A 30 -8.14 -10.82 6.03
C GLU A 30 -6.71 -10.89 6.52
N SER A 31 -6.12 -9.74 6.75
CA SER A 31 -4.84 -9.58 7.43
C SER A 31 -4.85 -8.29 8.22
N TYR A 32 -4.73 -8.41 9.53
CA TYR A 32 -4.76 -7.30 10.48
C TYR A 32 -3.37 -6.75 10.82
N ASN A 33 -2.32 -7.31 10.23
CA ASN A 33 -0.94 -6.93 10.53
C ASN A 33 0.01 -7.27 9.39
N LEU A 34 -0.34 -6.86 8.17
CA LEU A 34 0.41 -7.16 6.97
C LEU A 34 1.74 -6.41 6.97
N ALA A 35 2.83 -7.16 6.89
CA ALA A 35 4.22 -6.68 6.95
C ALA A 35 4.97 -6.91 5.63
N PRO A 36 6.10 -6.21 5.42
CA PRO A 36 6.96 -6.45 4.27
C PRO A 36 7.29 -7.93 4.07
N THR A 37 7.43 -8.34 2.81
CA THR A 37 7.64 -9.71 2.31
C THR A 37 6.39 -10.60 2.32
N GLN A 38 5.34 -10.24 3.04
CA GLN A 38 4.07 -10.94 2.99
C GLN A 38 3.29 -10.60 1.72
N ARG A 39 2.30 -11.43 1.38
CA ARG A 39 1.45 -11.24 0.20
C ARG A 39 0.21 -10.43 0.56
N ALA A 40 -0.04 -9.38 -0.22
CA ALA A 40 -1.27 -8.59 -0.18
C ALA A 40 -2.03 -8.66 -1.50
N SER A 41 -3.32 -8.41 -1.46
CA SER A 41 -4.16 -8.24 -2.63
C SER A 41 -3.96 -6.85 -3.23
N VAL A 42 -3.72 -6.78 -4.53
CA VAL A 42 -3.58 -5.54 -5.28
C VAL A 42 -4.47 -5.57 -6.52
N ILE A 43 -4.96 -4.40 -6.94
CA ILE A 43 -5.70 -4.21 -8.19
C ILE A 43 -4.69 -3.77 -9.26
N LEU A 44 -4.64 -4.46 -10.38
CA LEU A 44 -3.75 -4.14 -11.48
C LEU A 44 -4.31 -4.61 -12.83
N ASN A 45 -3.68 -4.16 -13.91
CA ASN A 45 -3.96 -4.63 -15.28
C ASN A 45 -2.73 -5.34 -15.86
N ARG A 46 -2.89 -6.60 -16.24
CA ARG A 46 -1.85 -7.40 -16.94
C ARG A 46 -2.06 -7.45 -18.47
N GLY A 47 -2.89 -6.54 -19.02
CA GLY A 47 -3.22 -6.53 -20.45
C GLY A 47 -4.47 -7.33 -20.82
N THR A 48 -5.05 -8.05 -19.89
CA THR A 48 -6.29 -8.83 -20.05
C THR A 48 -7.49 -8.19 -19.33
N GLY A 49 -7.31 -6.99 -18.80
CA GLY A 49 -8.26 -6.28 -17.95
C GLY A 49 -7.80 -6.15 -16.51
N LEU A 50 -8.60 -5.43 -15.74
CA LEU A 50 -8.36 -5.26 -14.30
C LEU A 50 -8.64 -6.57 -13.56
N GLN A 51 -7.79 -6.86 -12.59
CA GLN A 51 -7.91 -8.04 -11.73
C GLN A 51 -7.39 -7.76 -10.32
N VAL A 52 -7.90 -8.47 -9.35
CA VAL A 52 -7.31 -8.56 -8.01
C VAL A 52 -6.35 -9.75 -7.97
N THR A 53 -5.13 -9.52 -7.58
CA THR A 53 -4.12 -10.59 -7.47
C THR A 53 -3.27 -10.39 -6.21
N ARG A 54 -2.64 -11.45 -5.73
CA ARG A 54 -1.78 -11.39 -4.54
C ARG A 54 -0.31 -11.31 -4.94
N LEU A 55 0.34 -10.19 -4.54
CA LEU A 55 1.76 -9.94 -4.77
C LEU A 55 2.51 -9.83 -3.45
N SER A 56 3.81 -10.11 -3.45
CA SER A 56 4.66 -9.91 -2.28
C SER A 56 5.06 -8.45 -2.12
N TRP A 57 4.98 -7.94 -0.90
CA TRP A 57 5.34 -6.56 -0.59
C TRP A 57 6.87 -6.37 -0.49
N GLY A 58 7.41 -5.55 -1.35
CA GLY A 58 8.83 -5.28 -1.54
C GLY A 58 9.21 -5.53 -3.00
N LEU A 59 9.08 -4.48 -3.83
CA LEU A 59 9.24 -4.56 -5.28
C LEU A 59 10.63 -5.07 -5.65
N LEU A 60 10.67 -6.10 -6.47
CA LEU A 60 11.87 -6.65 -7.07
C LEU A 60 11.88 -6.27 -8.55
N PRO A 61 12.75 -5.33 -8.99
CA PRO A 61 12.78 -4.90 -10.38
C PRO A 61 13.06 -6.06 -11.33
N PHE A 62 12.53 -6.00 -12.55
CA PHE A 62 12.67 -7.06 -13.56
C PHE A 62 14.13 -7.45 -13.90
N TRP A 63 15.06 -6.51 -13.72
CA TRP A 63 16.49 -6.72 -13.95
C TRP A 63 17.24 -7.29 -12.74
N ALA A 64 16.57 -7.46 -11.59
CA ALA A 64 17.20 -7.98 -10.38
C ALA A 64 17.65 -9.44 -10.58
N LYS A 65 18.89 -9.73 -10.20
CA LYS A 65 19.49 -11.06 -10.27
C LYS A 65 19.42 -11.84 -8.95
N ALA A 66 18.91 -11.22 -7.89
CA ALA A 66 18.81 -11.81 -6.56
C ALA A 66 17.42 -11.58 -5.96
N LYS A 67 17.01 -12.49 -5.07
CA LYS A 67 15.70 -12.42 -4.37
C LYS A 67 15.54 -11.20 -3.45
N LYS A 68 16.63 -10.52 -3.15
CA LYS A 68 16.64 -9.34 -2.26
C LYS A 68 17.57 -8.29 -2.83
N LEU A 69 17.06 -7.06 -2.93
CA LEU A 69 17.88 -5.90 -3.28
C LEU A 69 18.62 -5.38 -2.04
N GLN A 70 19.74 -4.68 -2.27
CA GLN A 70 20.33 -3.81 -1.27
C GLN A 70 19.42 -2.59 -1.08
N GLY A 71 18.89 -2.42 0.11
CA GLY A 71 17.95 -1.36 0.45
C GLY A 71 16.48 -1.79 0.43
N SER A 72 15.65 -0.94 0.99
CA SER A 72 14.21 -1.18 1.11
C SER A 72 13.49 -0.75 -0.15
N THR A 73 12.70 -1.63 -0.75
CA THR A 73 11.81 -1.38 -1.89
C THR A 73 10.33 -1.57 -1.52
N ILE A 74 10.02 -1.57 -0.23
CA ILE A 74 8.65 -1.66 0.26
C ILE A 74 7.87 -0.36 -0.01
N ASN A 75 8.59 0.78 -0.05
CA ASN A 75 8.02 2.08 -0.39
C ASN A 75 8.83 2.77 -1.49
N ALA A 76 8.13 3.45 -2.40
CA ALA A 76 8.69 4.33 -3.40
C ALA A 76 8.29 5.78 -3.06
N ARG A 77 9.28 6.66 -2.84
CA ARG A 77 9.00 8.08 -2.57
C ARG A 77 8.51 8.78 -3.83
N ILE A 78 7.41 9.50 -3.75
CA ILE A 78 6.82 10.24 -4.88
C ILE A 78 7.83 11.18 -5.55
N GLU A 79 8.71 11.82 -4.78
CA GLU A 79 9.70 12.78 -5.27
C GLU A 79 10.78 12.14 -6.18
N THR A 80 10.98 10.84 -6.05
CA THR A 80 12.06 10.13 -6.75
C THR A 80 11.60 8.90 -7.54
N VAL A 81 10.31 8.56 -7.50
CA VAL A 81 9.76 7.36 -8.13
C VAL A 81 9.99 7.35 -9.63
N ALA A 82 9.90 8.51 -10.29
CA ALA A 82 10.10 8.66 -11.74
C ALA A 82 11.58 8.52 -12.19
N THR A 83 12.53 8.72 -11.28
CA THR A 83 13.96 8.75 -11.62
C THR A 83 14.72 7.53 -11.10
N LYS A 84 14.35 6.97 -9.96
CA LYS A 84 15.06 5.82 -9.36
C LYS A 84 14.99 4.58 -10.26
N PRO A 85 16.14 3.93 -10.53
CA PRO A 85 16.20 2.72 -11.38
C PRO A 85 15.25 1.60 -10.95
N ALA A 86 15.02 1.46 -9.65
CA ALA A 86 14.16 0.41 -9.11
C ALA A 86 12.67 0.61 -9.49
N PHE A 87 12.22 1.83 -9.72
CA PHE A 87 10.80 2.17 -9.84
C PHE A 87 10.39 2.76 -11.19
N ARG A 88 11.29 3.52 -11.86
CA ARG A 88 10.96 4.28 -13.07
C ARG A 88 10.34 3.45 -14.22
N SER A 89 10.73 2.19 -14.36
CA SER A 89 10.16 1.31 -15.39
C SER A 89 8.75 0.83 -15.00
N ALA A 90 8.56 0.49 -13.74
CA ALA A 90 7.25 0.08 -13.22
C ALA A 90 6.25 1.25 -13.26
N LEU A 91 6.67 2.47 -12.92
CA LEU A 91 5.83 3.67 -13.01
C LEU A 91 5.24 3.86 -14.41
N LYS A 92 6.03 3.60 -15.45
CA LYS A 92 5.59 3.76 -16.83
C LYS A 92 4.57 2.71 -17.29
N LYS A 93 4.62 1.49 -16.76
CA LYS A 93 3.91 0.36 -17.34
C LYS A 93 3.15 -0.53 -16.35
N ARG A 94 3.46 -0.47 -15.08
CA ARG A 94 2.99 -1.43 -14.07
C ARG A 94 2.57 -0.72 -12.79
N ARG A 95 1.53 0.07 -12.91
CA ARG A 95 0.87 0.71 -11.79
C ARG A 95 -0.18 -0.22 -11.20
N CYS A 96 -0.40 -0.12 -9.90
CA CYS A 96 -1.41 -0.87 -9.18
C CYS A 96 -2.03 -0.03 -8.07
N LEU A 97 -3.10 -0.53 -7.49
CA LEU A 97 -3.73 0.00 -6.30
C LEU A 97 -3.64 -1.02 -5.19
N ILE A 98 -3.39 -0.58 -3.99
CA ILE A 98 -3.37 -1.41 -2.79
C ILE A 98 -4.57 -1.01 -1.92
N PRO A 99 -5.64 -1.84 -1.89
CA PRO A 99 -6.74 -1.64 -0.95
C PRO A 99 -6.26 -1.83 0.48
N MET A 100 -6.59 -0.87 1.36
CA MET A 100 -6.24 -0.92 2.78
C MET A 100 -7.46 -0.51 3.63
N ALA A 101 -7.67 -1.18 4.75
CA ALA A 101 -8.60 -0.72 5.77
C ALA A 101 -7.98 0.39 6.65
N GLY A 102 -6.66 0.42 6.72
CA GLY A 102 -5.85 1.40 7.43
C GLY A 102 -4.40 0.94 7.51
N TYR A 103 -3.55 1.74 8.11
CA TYR A 103 -2.13 1.42 8.28
C TYR A 103 -1.63 1.81 9.67
N TYR A 104 -0.48 1.24 10.05
CA TYR A 104 0.16 1.54 11.32
C TYR A 104 1.40 2.39 11.11
N GLU A 105 1.57 3.37 11.98
CA GLU A 105 2.80 4.14 12.14
C GLU A 105 3.12 4.31 13.62
N TRP A 106 4.35 4.73 13.92
CA TRP A 106 4.88 4.81 15.27
C TRP A 106 5.40 6.21 15.54
N SER A 107 4.88 6.85 16.57
CA SER A 107 5.44 8.09 17.12
C SER A 107 6.25 7.83 18.38
N VAL A 108 7.22 8.70 18.66
CA VAL A 108 7.98 8.62 19.91
C VAL A 108 7.12 9.16 21.04
N ASN A 109 6.91 8.35 22.08
CA ASN A 109 6.26 8.80 23.30
C ASN A 109 7.18 9.78 24.05
N GLY A 110 6.69 10.97 24.36
CA GLY A 110 7.45 12.00 25.05
C GLY A 110 7.80 11.69 26.52
N GLU A 111 7.09 10.73 27.13
CA GLU A 111 7.29 10.38 28.56
C GLU A 111 8.41 9.37 28.76
N ASP A 112 8.47 8.30 27.96
CA ASP A 112 9.41 7.22 28.15
C ASP A 112 10.40 7.00 26.98
N GLY A 113 10.27 7.80 25.91
CA GLY A 113 11.11 7.75 24.71
C GLY A 113 10.90 6.51 23.83
N LYS A 114 9.93 5.66 24.15
CA LYS A 114 9.58 4.50 23.34
C LYS A 114 8.64 4.92 22.20
N LYS A 115 8.45 4.01 21.26
CA LYS A 115 7.53 4.24 20.15
C LYS A 115 6.19 3.60 20.42
N ASP A 116 5.15 4.42 20.42
CA ASP A 116 3.77 3.97 20.49
C ASP A 116 3.21 3.73 19.09
N PRO A 117 2.56 2.60 18.87
CA PRO A 117 1.89 2.30 17.61
C PRO A 117 0.54 3.02 17.52
N TRP A 118 0.26 3.55 16.34
CA TRP A 118 -1.00 4.19 15.99
C TRP A 118 -1.62 3.44 14.80
N PHE A 119 -2.94 3.27 14.84
CA PHE A 119 -3.72 2.87 13.68
C PHE A 119 -4.33 4.10 13.04
N ILE A 120 -4.10 4.27 11.75
CA ILE A 120 -4.55 5.41 10.95
C ILE A 120 -5.47 4.86 9.86
N HIS A 121 -6.70 5.35 9.81
CA HIS A 121 -7.73 4.83 8.91
C HIS A 121 -8.67 5.94 8.43
N ALA A 122 -9.56 5.61 7.51
CA ALA A 122 -10.68 6.45 7.09
C ALA A 122 -11.98 5.66 7.17
N THR A 123 -13.11 6.34 7.12
CA THR A 123 -14.44 5.71 7.07
C THR A 123 -14.64 4.94 5.77
N GLU A 124 -14.16 5.51 4.66
CA GLU A 124 -14.23 4.89 3.35
C GLU A 124 -13.00 4.01 3.06
N PRO A 125 -13.13 3.01 2.18
CA PRO A 125 -12.00 2.19 1.79
C PRO A 125 -10.88 3.01 1.19
N LEU A 126 -9.65 2.76 1.63
CA LEU A 126 -8.46 3.44 1.17
C LEU A 126 -7.82 2.68 0.00
N LEU A 127 -7.50 3.42 -1.06
CA LEU A 127 -6.74 2.91 -2.20
C LEU A 127 -5.38 3.62 -2.26
N ALA A 128 -4.32 2.92 -1.87
CA ALA A 128 -2.97 3.45 -1.99
C ALA A 128 -2.43 3.25 -3.40
N ALA A 129 -1.80 4.30 -3.96
CA ALA A 129 -1.06 4.18 -5.22
C ALA A 129 0.16 3.27 -5.04
N GLY A 130 0.41 2.40 -6.02
CA GLY A 130 1.55 1.50 -6.00
C GLY A 130 2.06 1.13 -7.37
N LEU A 131 3.19 0.44 -7.36
CA LEU A 131 3.82 -0.12 -8.54
C LEU A 131 4.03 -1.61 -8.34
N TRP A 132 4.04 -2.36 -9.43
CA TRP A 132 4.28 -3.80 -9.38
C TRP A 132 5.29 -4.26 -10.44
N GLU A 133 5.85 -5.44 -10.24
CA GLU A 133 6.75 -6.11 -11.16
C GLU A 133 6.46 -7.60 -11.17
N ASP A 134 6.51 -8.20 -12.36
CA ASP A 134 6.61 -9.65 -12.47
C ASP A 134 7.97 -10.11 -11.97
N THR A 135 7.97 -11.12 -11.15
CA THR A 135 9.23 -11.76 -10.75
C THR A 135 9.59 -12.88 -11.72
N SER A 136 10.89 -13.01 -11.97
CA SER A 136 11.37 -14.20 -12.70
C SER A 136 10.95 -15.48 -11.98
N PRO A 137 10.40 -16.48 -12.67
CA PRO A 137 10.08 -17.79 -12.09
C PRO A 137 11.27 -18.45 -11.37
N LEU A 138 12.49 -18.12 -11.79
CA LEU A 138 13.73 -18.59 -11.14
C LEU A 138 13.92 -18.00 -9.73
N LEU A 139 13.39 -16.79 -9.49
CA LEU A 139 13.50 -16.12 -8.20
C LEU A 139 12.34 -16.48 -7.27
N HIS A 140 11.14 -16.62 -7.82
CA HIS A 140 9.91 -16.90 -7.09
C HIS A 140 8.96 -17.77 -7.92
N PRO A 141 9.15 -19.10 -7.96
CA PRO A 141 8.34 -19.99 -8.81
C PRO A 141 6.83 -19.92 -8.56
N ASP A 142 6.45 -19.72 -7.28
CA ASP A 142 5.05 -19.67 -6.83
C ASP A 142 4.54 -18.24 -6.64
N ASN A 143 5.31 -17.21 -7.03
CA ASN A 143 4.98 -15.83 -6.81
C ASN A 143 4.70 -15.11 -8.13
N LEU A 144 3.47 -14.63 -8.27
CA LEU A 144 3.01 -13.91 -9.45
C LEU A 144 3.61 -12.49 -9.59
N GLY A 145 4.43 -12.03 -8.65
CA GLY A 145 5.11 -10.75 -8.70
C GLY A 145 5.27 -10.09 -7.33
N THR A 146 5.77 -8.87 -7.37
CA THR A 146 6.04 -8.03 -6.20
C THR A 146 5.47 -6.63 -6.38
N PHE A 147 5.21 -5.92 -5.28
CA PHE A 147 4.72 -4.55 -5.33
C PHE A 147 5.41 -3.63 -4.32
N THR A 148 5.26 -2.33 -4.52
CA THR A 148 5.66 -1.25 -3.60
C THR A 148 4.52 -0.27 -3.42
N VAL A 149 4.45 0.37 -2.25
CA VAL A 149 3.53 1.47 -1.97
C VAL A 149 4.22 2.80 -2.30
N ILE A 150 3.56 3.70 -3.01
CA ILE A 150 4.05 5.06 -3.21
C ILE A 150 3.74 5.88 -1.97
N THR A 151 4.73 6.62 -1.46
CA THR A 151 4.59 7.46 -0.26
C THR A 151 4.95 8.90 -0.57
N GLY A 152 4.19 9.82 0.01
CA GLY A 152 4.41 11.26 -0.02
C GLY A 152 4.60 11.83 1.38
N ASP A 153 4.72 13.15 1.50
CA ASP A 153 4.72 13.84 2.79
C ASP A 153 3.37 13.65 3.49
N SER A 154 3.42 13.49 4.81
CA SER A 154 2.20 13.35 5.61
C SER A 154 1.46 14.68 5.74
N SER A 155 0.14 14.59 5.88
CA SER A 155 -0.74 15.72 6.19
C SER A 155 -1.84 15.28 7.17
N GLY A 156 -2.58 16.25 7.70
CA GLY A 156 -3.63 15.98 8.69
C GLY A 156 -3.10 15.21 9.90
N VAL A 157 -3.92 14.34 10.47
CA VAL A 157 -3.58 13.54 11.66
C VAL A 157 -2.34 12.65 11.46
N SER A 158 -2.04 12.26 10.23
CA SER A 158 -0.85 11.43 9.94
C SER A 158 0.45 12.20 10.17
N ALA A 159 0.47 13.52 9.96
CA ALA A 159 1.65 14.36 10.15
C ALA A 159 2.07 14.48 11.63
N ASP A 160 1.14 14.36 12.55
CA ASP A 160 1.41 14.37 13.99
C ASP A 160 2.12 13.08 14.46
N ILE A 161 2.03 12.02 13.66
CA ILE A 161 2.54 10.69 14.00
C ILE A 161 3.84 10.38 13.24
N HIS A 162 3.88 10.65 11.94
CA HIS A 162 5.03 10.35 11.08
C HIS A 162 5.11 11.31 9.88
N ASP A 163 6.31 11.61 9.40
CA ASP A 163 6.57 12.52 8.28
C ASP A 163 6.15 12.00 6.89
N ARG A 164 5.81 10.71 6.78
CA ARG A 164 5.44 10.05 5.50
C ARG A 164 4.16 9.24 5.64
N MET A 165 3.33 9.26 4.59
CA MET A 165 2.15 8.41 4.47
C MET A 165 2.00 7.86 3.05
N PRO A 166 1.18 6.81 2.80
CA PRO A 166 0.82 6.38 1.45
C PRO A 166 0.16 7.52 0.67
N VAL A 167 0.38 7.55 -0.65
CA VAL A 167 -0.40 8.43 -1.54
C VAL A 167 -1.73 7.77 -1.81
N TRP A 168 -2.81 8.43 -1.39
CA TRP A 168 -4.16 7.93 -1.49
C TRP A 168 -4.84 8.42 -2.76
N LEU A 169 -5.66 7.58 -3.36
CA LEU A 169 -6.45 7.89 -4.54
C LEU A 169 -7.93 7.70 -4.25
N THR A 170 -8.74 8.65 -4.71
CA THR A 170 -10.19 8.49 -4.75
C THR A 170 -10.60 7.44 -5.79
N ALA A 171 -11.82 6.96 -5.73
CA ALA A 171 -12.36 6.03 -6.73
C ALA A 171 -12.23 6.58 -8.16
N GLY A 172 -12.50 7.87 -8.39
CA GLY A 172 -12.35 8.51 -9.70
C GLY A 172 -10.90 8.59 -10.19
N GLN A 173 -9.95 8.83 -9.29
CA GLN A 173 -8.52 8.86 -9.63
C GLN A 173 -7.92 7.46 -9.81
N ALA A 174 -8.51 6.44 -9.21
CA ALA A 174 -7.98 5.09 -9.22
C ALA A 174 -7.96 4.46 -10.63
N ASP A 175 -9.02 4.64 -11.40
CA ASP A 175 -9.08 4.14 -12.78
C ASP A 175 -8.11 4.91 -13.68
N GLU A 176 -8.07 6.22 -13.56
CA GLU A 176 -7.13 7.09 -14.28
C GLU A 176 -5.67 6.74 -13.96
N TRP A 177 -5.34 6.51 -12.68
CA TRP A 177 -4.02 6.05 -12.25
C TRP A 177 -3.56 4.79 -12.98
N LEU A 178 -4.46 3.83 -13.17
CA LEU A 178 -4.14 2.57 -13.82
C LEU A 178 -3.99 2.71 -15.34
N ALA A 179 -4.66 3.70 -15.97
CA ALA A 179 -4.78 3.82 -17.43
C ALA A 179 -3.97 4.98 -18.04
N ALA A 180 -3.73 6.08 -17.30
CA ALA A 180 -3.13 7.31 -17.81
C ALA A 180 -1.71 7.12 -18.37
N GLU A 181 -1.27 8.04 -19.23
CA GLU A 181 0.14 8.16 -19.59
C GLU A 181 1.00 8.50 -18.34
N PRO A 182 2.30 8.16 -18.33
CA PRO A 182 3.12 8.29 -17.14
C PRO A 182 3.21 9.70 -16.55
N ASP A 183 3.25 10.73 -17.38
CA ASP A 183 3.37 12.12 -16.95
C ASP A 183 2.05 12.61 -16.34
N ASP A 184 0.90 12.24 -16.92
CA ASP A 184 -0.43 12.54 -16.39
C ASP A 184 -0.66 11.80 -15.05
N ALA A 185 -0.27 10.54 -14.97
CA ALA A 185 -0.32 9.77 -13.75
C ALA A 185 0.51 10.41 -12.61
N MET A 186 1.69 10.94 -12.92
CA MET A 186 2.50 11.66 -11.95
C MET A 186 1.88 13.00 -11.53
N ALA A 187 1.32 13.76 -12.49
CA ALA A 187 0.63 15.01 -12.19
C ALA A 187 -0.56 14.77 -11.25
N MET A 188 -1.33 13.70 -11.49
CA MET A 188 -2.44 13.30 -10.63
C MET A 188 -1.98 12.91 -9.22
N LEU A 189 -0.90 12.12 -9.07
CA LEU A 189 -0.36 11.78 -7.76
C LEU A 189 0.08 13.00 -6.97
N LEU A 190 0.71 13.98 -7.63
CA LEU A 190 1.18 15.20 -7.00
C LEU A 190 0.04 16.13 -6.58
N ALA A 191 -1.11 16.02 -7.25
CA ALA A 191 -2.32 16.77 -6.95
C ALA A 191 -3.29 16.02 -6.02
N SER A 192 -2.99 14.76 -5.66
CA SER A 192 -3.90 13.99 -4.80
C SER A 192 -3.88 14.50 -3.37
N GLU A 193 -5.05 14.59 -2.78
CA GLU A 193 -5.23 14.93 -1.37
C GLU A 193 -5.70 13.68 -0.61
N PRO A 194 -5.18 13.43 0.60
CA PRO A 194 -5.66 12.33 1.41
C PRO A 194 -7.12 12.56 1.82
N PRO A 195 -7.91 11.49 1.99
CA PRO A 195 -9.24 11.60 2.60
C PRO A 195 -9.13 12.06 4.06
N ALA A 196 -10.25 12.45 4.65
CA ALA A 196 -10.31 12.68 6.09
C ALA A 196 -9.95 11.38 6.82
N MET A 197 -8.94 11.46 7.68
CA MET A 197 -8.42 10.31 8.40
C MET A 197 -8.55 10.51 9.91
N GLU A 198 -8.70 9.40 10.61
CA GLU A 198 -8.68 9.30 12.06
C GLU A 198 -7.49 8.46 12.49
N ALA A 199 -6.99 8.73 13.70
CA ALA A 199 -5.90 7.96 14.28
C ALA A 199 -6.09 7.79 15.78
N TYR A 200 -5.74 6.61 16.28
CA TYR A 200 -5.72 6.31 17.71
C TYR A 200 -4.62 5.30 18.03
N ARG A 201 -4.21 5.29 19.30
CA ARG A 201 -3.18 4.37 19.78
C ARG A 201 -3.73 2.96 19.82
N VAL A 202 -2.87 1.98 19.50
CA VAL A 202 -3.20 0.56 19.54
C VAL A 202 -2.20 -0.21 20.40
N SER A 203 -2.51 -1.45 20.69
CA SER A 203 -1.64 -2.31 21.49
C SER A 203 -0.27 -2.54 20.83
N HIS A 204 0.79 -2.53 21.63
CA HIS A 204 2.14 -2.93 21.21
C HIS A 204 2.24 -4.37 20.65
N ALA A 205 1.17 -5.17 20.78
CA ALA A 205 1.08 -6.48 20.15
C ALA A 205 1.26 -6.43 18.62
N VAL A 206 0.94 -5.27 17.98
CA VAL A 206 1.16 -5.04 16.55
C VAL A 206 2.64 -5.04 16.15
N ASN A 207 3.56 -4.79 17.08
CA ASN A 207 5.01 -4.76 16.81
C ASN A 207 5.54 -6.09 16.28
N THR A 208 4.89 -7.20 16.62
CA THR A 208 5.28 -8.53 16.14
C THR A 208 4.45 -8.92 14.91
N PRO A 209 5.05 -9.02 13.71
CA PRO A 209 4.32 -9.35 12.46
C PRO A 209 3.61 -10.72 12.48
N LYS A 210 3.97 -11.60 13.40
CA LYS A 210 3.32 -12.91 13.59
C LYS A 210 1.94 -12.79 14.24
N ASN A 211 1.69 -11.71 14.99
CA ASN A 211 0.37 -11.40 15.50
C ASN A 211 -0.50 -10.92 14.34
N ASN A 212 -1.60 -11.59 14.09
CA ASN A 212 -2.55 -11.25 13.02
C ASN A 212 -4.00 -11.42 13.52
N ARG A 213 -4.26 -10.96 14.75
CA ARG A 213 -5.57 -11.06 15.38
C ARG A 213 -6.43 -9.85 14.97
N GLN A 214 -7.74 -10.07 14.89
CA GLN A 214 -8.72 -9.06 14.48
C GLN A 214 -8.73 -7.82 15.39
N GLU A 215 -8.39 -7.97 16.65
CA GLU A 215 -8.40 -6.92 17.67
C GLU A 215 -7.14 -6.02 17.61
N LEU A 216 -6.19 -6.27 16.72
CA LEU A 216 -4.96 -5.44 16.62
C LEU A 216 -5.21 -3.99 16.24
N PRO A 217 -6.17 -3.66 15.37
CA PRO A 217 -6.51 -2.27 15.08
C PRO A 217 -7.44 -1.63 16.11
N ASP A 218 -7.84 -2.33 17.17
CA ASP A 218 -8.68 -1.74 18.22
C ASP A 218 -7.89 -0.75 19.07
N GLY A 219 -8.53 0.38 19.41
CA GLY A 219 -7.93 1.41 20.26
C GLY A 219 -7.62 0.90 21.66
N VAL A 220 -6.55 1.43 22.24
CA VAL A 220 -6.23 1.24 23.67
C VAL A 220 -6.31 2.58 24.39
N ASP A 221 -6.76 2.56 25.64
CA ASP A 221 -6.85 3.72 26.53
C ASP A 221 -5.47 4.27 26.90
#